data_02ac094dc9583fbc06e21d3c7da05697
#
_entry.id   02ac094dc9583fbc06e21d3c7da05697
#
_cell.length_a   1.000
_cell.length_b   1.000
_cell.length_c   1.000
_cell.angle_alpha   90.00
_cell.angle_beta   90.00
_cell.angle_gamma   90.00
#
_symmetry.space_group_name_H-M   'P 1'
#
loop_
_entity.id
_entity.type
_entity.pdbx_description
1 polymer ?
#
loop_
_entity_poly.entity_id
_entity_poly.type
_entity_poly.pdbx_seq_one_letter_code
_entity_poly.pdbx_strand_id
1 'polypeptide(L)'
;MPRVKRGVTARARHKKVLNLAKGFRGRRNSVYRIAKEAVMKAGQYAYRDRRQRKRQFRTLWIARINAAAREQGMAYSVFMNGLKKAMIEIDRKVLADLAVFDKPAFSQIVAQAKASLGA
;
A
#
# COMPACT_ATOMS: atom_id res chain seq x y z
N MET A 1 5.80 -57.66 2.93
CA MET A 1 4.95 -56.48 2.69
C MET A 1 5.83 -55.25 2.51
N PRO A 2 5.65 -54.53 1.41
CA PRO A 2 6.42 -53.29 1.25
C PRO A 2 6.07 -52.27 2.31
N ARG A 3 7.07 -51.58 2.81
CA ARG A 3 6.92 -50.57 3.84
C ARG A 3 6.97 -49.17 3.21
N VAL A 4 5.95 -48.39 3.42
CA VAL A 4 5.89 -47.00 2.90
C VAL A 4 6.67 -46.09 3.87
N LYS A 5 7.75 -45.50 3.36
CA LYS A 5 8.60 -44.64 4.20
C LYS A 5 8.24 -43.16 4.14
N ARG A 6 7.69 -42.67 3.03
CA ARG A 6 7.48 -41.24 2.78
C ARG A 6 6.04 -40.85 2.47
N GLY A 7 5.11 -41.77 2.58
CA GLY A 7 3.72 -41.48 2.26
C GLY A 7 3.13 -40.36 3.10
N VAL A 8 3.37 -40.39 4.41
CA VAL A 8 2.84 -39.39 5.33
C VAL A 8 3.51 -38.04 5.12
N THR A 9 4.82 -38.02 4.98
CA THR A 9 5.57 -36.77 4.83
C THR A 9 5.23 -36.05 3.52
N ALA A 10 5.12 -36.81 2.42
CA ALA A 10 4.75 -36.23 1.13
C ALA A 10 3.36 -35.61 1.18
N ARG A 11 2.42 -36.35 1.78
CA ARG A 11 1.03 -35.87 1.91
C ARG A 11 0.96 -34.60 2.75
N ALA A 12 1.75 -34.53 3.83
CA ALA A 12 1.80 -33.34 4.68
C ALA A 12 2.31 -32.12 3.92
N ARG A 13 3.33 -32.31 3.10
CA ARG A 13 3.86 -31.23 2.25
C ARG A 13 2.83 -30.74 1.24
N HIS A 14 2.12 -31.69 0.61
CA HIS A 14 1.07 -31.35 -0.35
C HIS A 14 -0.06 -30.58 0.30
N LYS A 15 -0.49 -31.02 1.49
CA LYS A 15 -1.56 -30.35 2.23
C LYS A 15 -1.16 -28.93 2.63
N LYS A 16 0.10 -28.72 2.98
CA LYS A 16 0.60 -27.40 3.34
C LYS A 16 0.41 -26.42 2.18
N VAL A 17 0.80 -26.85 0.96
CA VAL A 17 0.64 -26.01 -0.24
C VAL A 17 -0.86 -25.82 -0.55
N LEU A 18 -1.67 -26.86 -0.47
CA LEU A 18 -3.09 -26.77 -0.76
C LEU A 18 -3.83 -25.86 0.23
N ASN A 19 -3.41 -25.85 1.49
CA ASN A 19 -3.97 -24.92 2.48
C ASN A 19 -3.72 -23.45 2.10
N LEU A 20 -2.56 -23.16 1.55
CA LEU A 20 -2.23 -21.82 1.06
C LEU A 20 -3.03 -21.45 -0.19
N ALA A 21 -3.51 -22.45 -0.93
CA ALA A 21 -4.28 -22.25 -2.16
C ALA A 21 -5.78 -22.21 -1.93
N LYS A 22 -6.25 -22.25 -0.69
CA LYS A 22 -7.69 -22.19 -0.38
C LYS A 22 -8.27 -20.89 -0.94
N GLY A 23 -9.43 -21.04 -1.59
CA GLY A 23 -10.11 -19.91 -2.21
C GLY A 23 -9.70 -19.63 -3.64
N PHE A 24 -8.69 -20.32 -4.14
CA PHE A 24 -8.28 -20.19 -5.55
C PHE A 24 -9.33 -20.85 -6.45
N ARG A 25 -9.46 -20.34 -7.66
CA ARG A 25 -10.48 -20.80 -8.59
C ARG A 25 -10.10 -22.08 -9.30
N GLY A 26 -11.09 -22.94 -9.54
CA GLY A 26 -10.94 -24.14 -10.32
C GLY A 26 -9.98 -25.13 -9.72
N ARG A 27 -9.16 -25.75 -10.55
CA ARG A 27 -8.22 -26.76 -10.12
C ARG A 27 -7.08 -26.22 -9.27
N ARG A 28 -6.90 -24.90 -9.29
CA ARG A 28 -5.81 -24.26 -8.51
C ARG A 28 -5.97 -24.48 -7.01
N ASN A 29 -7.18 -24.72 -6.52
CA ASN A 29 -7.39 -24.95 -5.10
C ASN A 29 -7.40 -26.44 -4.71
N SER A 30 -7.40 -27.35 -5.68
CA SER A 30 -7.57 -28.78 -5.40
C SER A 30 -6.49 -29.69 -5.99
N VAL A 31 -5.92 -29.35 -7.14
CA VAL A 31 -4.87 -30.17 -7.78
C VAL A 31 -3.49 -29.64 -7.36
N TYR A 32 -2.70 -30.49 -6.67
CA TYR A 32 -1.44 -30.07 -6.08
C TYR A 32 -0.49 -29.43 -7.10
N ARG A 33 -0.32 -30.05 -8.27
CA ARG A 33 0.63 -29.57 -9.28
C ARG A 33 0.30 -28.13 -9.69
N ILE A 34 -0.95 -27.87 -9.97
CA ILE A 34 -1.41 -26.54 -10.38
C ILE A 34 -1.45 -25.59 -9.19
N ALA A 35 -1.86 -26.08 -8.00
CA ALA A 35 -1.89 -25.30 -6.79
C ALA A 35 -0.51 -24.80 -6.39
N LYS A 36 0.50 -25.64 -6.54
CA LYS A 36 1.89 -25.26 -6.24
C LYS A 36 2.33 -24.09 -7.09
N GLU A 37 2.07 -24.16 -8.40
CA GLU A 37 2.42 -23.07 -9.32
C GLU A 37 1.68 -21.79 -8.96
N ALA A 38 0.40 -21.91 -8.63
CA ALA A 38 -0.43 -20.75 -8.25
C ALA A 38 0.07 -20.11 -6.96
N VAL A 39 0.44 -20.91 -5.97
CA VAL A 39 0.97 -20.43 -4.70
C VAL A 39 2.32 -19.73 -4.90
N MET A 40 3.18 -20.28 -5.76
CA MET A 40 4.46 -19.65 -6.08
C MET A 40 4.25 -18.28 -6.70
N LYS A 41 3.31 -18.18 -7.63
CA LYS A 41 2.98 -16.90 -8.27
C LYS A 41 2.38 -15.92 -7.28
N ALA A 42 1.50 -16.40 -6.39
CA ALA A 42 0.93 -15.58 -5.33
C ALA A 42 2.02 -15.01 -4.42
N GLY A 43 3.03 -15.82 -4.10
CA GLY A 43 4.17 -15.38 -3.31
C GLY A 43 4.98 -14.30 -4.01
N GLN A 44 5.20 -14.45 -5.31
CA GLN A 44 5.90 -13.44 -6.11
C GLN A 44 5.13 -12.12 -6.13
N TYR A 45 3.81 -12.21 -6.33
CA TYR A 45 2.96 -11.02 -6.31
C TYR A 45 2.95 -10.36 -4.94
N ALA A 46 2.90 -11.16 -3.87
CA ALA A 46 2.93 -10.62 -2.51
C ALA A 46 4.24 -9.85 -2.25
N TYR A 47 5.38 -10.41 -2.67
CA TYR A 47 6.67 -9.74 -2.53
C TYR A 47 6.70 -8.42 -3.28
N ARG A 48 6.31 -8.44 -4.56
CA ARG A 48 6.28 -7.25 -5.41
C ARG A 48 5.31 -6.20 -4.85
N ASP A 49 4.11 -6.65 -4.47
CA ASP A 49 3.03 -5.74 -4.09
C ASP A 49 3.23 -5.12 -2.71
N ARG A 50 3.98 -5.78 -1.81
CA ARG A 50 4.37 -5.14 -0.56
C ARG A 50 5.23 -3.90 -0.82
N ARG A 51 6.07 -3.93 -1.85
CA ARG A 51 6.86 -2.77 -2.26
C ARG A 51 6.02 -1.74 -3.01
N GLN A 52 5.14 -2.21 -3.88
CA GLN A 52 4.23 -1.32 -4.61
C GLN A 52 3.23 -0.64 -3.68
N ARG A 53 2.86 -1.29 -2.58
CA ARG A 53 1.91 -0.70 -1.63
C ARG A 53 2.40 0.64 -1.09
N LYS A 54 3.68 0.74 -0.79
CA LYS A 54 4.27 2.00 -0.33
C LYS A 54 4.10 3.11 -1.37
N ARG A 55 4.35 2.77 -2.64
CA ARG A 55 4.20 3.72 -3.74
C ARG A 55 2.74 4.12 -3.95
N GLN A 56 1.84 3.14 -3.85
CA GLN A 56 0.42 3.39 -4.05
C GLN A 56 -0.16 4.28 -2.95
N PHE A 57 0.22 4.02 -1.70
CA PHE A 57 -0.22 4.87 -0.60
C PHE A 57 0.35 6.29 -0.72
N ARG A 58 1.60 6.41 -1.12
CA ARG A 58 2.17 7.75 -1.35
C ARG A 58 1.41 8.49 -2.44
N THR A 59 1.06 7.81 -3.52
CA THR A 59 0.25 8.40 -4.60
C THR A 59 -1.10 8.86 -4.07
N LEU A 60 -1.74 8.05 -3.24
CA LEU A 60 -3.02 8.40 -2.61
C LEU A 60 -2.87 9.64 -1.73
N TRP A 61 -1.83 9.69 -0.90
CA TRP A 61 -1.59 10.85 -0.02
C TRP A 61 -1.39 12.12 -0.85
N ILE A 62 -0.61 12.03 -1.90
CA ILE A 62 -0.36 13.17 -2.80
C ILE A 62 -1.68 13.64 -3.43
N ALA A 63 -2.51 12.70 -3.88
CA ALA A 63 -3.80 13.04 -4.48
C ALA A 63 -4.72 13.77 -3.49
N ARG A 64 -4.78 13.28 -2.27
CA ARG A 64 -5.60 13.89 -1.21
C ARG A 64 -5.10 15.27 -0.82
N ILE A 65 -3.79 15.41 -0.66
CA ILE A 65 -3.18 16.70 -0.34
C ILE A 65 -3.42 17.70 -1.47
N ASN A 66 -3.24 17.26 -2.71
CA ASN A 66 -3.43 18.10 -3.89
C ASN A 66 -4.88 18.59 -3.97
N ALA A 67 -5.85 17.70 -3.78
CA ALA A 67 -7.25 18.07 -3.81
C ALA A 67 -7.59 19.11 -2.75
N ALA A 68 -7.14 18.91 -1.52
CA ALA A 68 -7.39 19.82 -0.43
C ALA A 68 -6.66 21.15 -0.61
N ALA A 69 -5.44 21.13 -1.13
CA ALA A 69 -4.68 22.36 -1.40
C ALA A 69 -5.35 23.18 -2.50
N ARG A 70 -5.89 22.53 -3.53
CA ARG A 70 -6.60 23.21 -4.61
C ARG A 70 -7.89 23.87 -4.13
N GLU A 71 -8.56 23.29 -3.14
CA GLU A 71 -9.71 23.94 -2.50
C GLU A 71 -9.32 25.27 -1.86
N GLN A 72 -8.06 25.37 -1.42
CA GLN A 72 -7.53 26.60 -0.82
C GLN A 72 -6.83 27.48 -1.87
N GLY A 73 -6.90 27.11 -3.14
CA GLY A 73 -6.33 27.90 -4.22
C GLY A 73 -4.85 27.67 -4.50
N MET A 74 -4.28 26.55 -4.03
CA MET A 74 -2.86 26.22 -4.26
C MET A 74 -2.72 24.91 -5.03
N ALA A 75 -1.72 24.84 -5.91
CA ALA A 75 -1.29 23.56 -6.51
C ALA A 75 -0.41 22.80 -5.53
N TYR A 76 -0.34 21.48 -5.69
CA TYR A 76 0.42 20.63 -4.78
C TYR A 76 1.89 21.03 -4.71
N SER A 77 2.53 21.26 -5.86
CA SER A 77 3.94 21.61 -5.90
C SER A 77 4.23 22.94 -5.18
N VAL A 78 3.34 23.92 -5.36
CA VAL A 78 3.47 25.22 -4.70
C VAL A 78 3.29 25.07 -3.19
N PHE A 79 2.31 24.27 -2.78
CA PHE A 79 2.06 23.99 -1.36
C PHE A 79 3.27 23.32 -0.70
N MET A 80 3.85 22.30 -1.34
CA MET A 80 5.03 21.61 -0.81
C MET A 80 6.23 22.53 -0.71
N ASN A 81 6.42 23.39 -1.69
CA ASN A 81 7.48 24.40 -1.65
C ASN A 81 7.27 25.36 -0.49
N GLY A 82 6.03 25.78 -0.28
CA GLY A 82 5.68 26.66 0.85
C GLY A 82 5.98 26.03 2.19
N LEU A 83 5.71 24.74 2.33
CA LEU A 83 6.02 24.01 3.56
C LEU A 83 7.52 23.97 3.83
N LYS A 84 8.33 23.76 2.78
CA LYS A 84 9.78 23.78 2.91
C LYS A 84 10.29 25.14 3.33
N LYS A 85 9.79 26.21 2.76
CA LYS A 85 10.17 27.56 3.11
C LYS A 85 9.75 27.93 4.53
N ALA A 86 8.59 27.43 4.97
CA ALA A 86 8.11 27.63 6.32
C ALA A 86 8.82 26.73 7.34
N MET A 87 9.67 25.84 6.89
CA MET A 87 10.39 24.84 7.72
C MET A 87 9.43 23.93 8.48
N ILE A 88 8.31 23.60 7.87
CA ILE A 88 7.31 22.66 8.42
C ILE A 88 7.68 21.26 7.96
N GLU A 89 7.98 20.38 8.91
CA GLU A 89 8.35 18.99 8.64
C GLU A 89 7.22 18.06 9.05
N ILE A 90 6.22 17.94 8.20
CA ILE A 90 5.10 17.00 8.38
C ILE A 90 5.11 16.08 7.16
N ASP A 91 5.05 14.77 7.40
CA ASP A 91 5.06 13.83 6.29
C ASP A 91 3.73 13.81 5.54
N ARG A 92 3.74 13.23 4.35
CA ARG A 92 2.57 13.24 3.46
C ARG A 92 1.41 12.44 4.03
N LYS A 93 1.70 11.38 4.78
CA LYS A 93 0.66 10.57 5.42
C LYS A 93 -0.16 11.39 6.40
N VAL A 94 0.52 12.13 7.27
CA VAL A 94 -0.15 12.99 8.27
C VAL A 94 -0.88 14.13 7.58
N LEU A 95 -0.27 14.75 6.57
CA LEU A 95 -0.93 15.84 5.82
C LEU A 95 -2.21 15.35 5.15
N ALA A 96 -2.18 14.14 4.55
CA ALA A 96 -3.37 13.59 3.92
C ALA A 96 -4.47 13.30 4.92
N ASP A 97 -4.11 12.81 6.10
CA ASP A 97 -5.07 12.59 7.20
C ASP A 97 -5.73 13.89 7.62
N LEU A 98 -4.94 14.95 7.84
CA LEU A 98 -5.46 16.24 8.20
C LEU A 98 -6.37 16.81 7.12
N ALA A 99 -6.01 16.61 5.87
CA ALA A 99 -6.77 17.11 4.72
C ALA A 99 -8.18 16.52 4.67
N VAL A 100 -8.32 15.26 5.09
CA VAL A 100 -9.61 14.55 5.04
C VAL A 100 -10.38 14.70 6.34
N PHE A 101 -9.74 14.51 7.49
CA PHE A 101 -10.40 14.37 8.77
C PHE A 101 -10.37 15.64 9.63
N ASP A 102 -9.43 16.55 9.39
CA ASP A 102 -9.28 17.77 10.17
C ASP A 102 -8.97 18.95 9.22
N LYS A 103 -9.97 19.35 8.47
CA LYS A 103 -9.84 20.43 7.49
C LYS A 103 -9.41 21.75 8.09
N PRO A 104 -9.91 22.17 9.28
CA PRO A 104 -9.43 23.42 9.88
C PRO A 104 -7.93 23.42 10.17
N ALA A 105 -7.38 22.31 10.67
CA ALA A 105 -5.94 22.20 10.91
C ALA A 105 -5.17 22.28 9.61
N PHE A 106 -5.65 21.60 8.56
CA PHE A 106 -5.03 21.64 7.24
C PHE A 106 -5.06 23.05 6.67
N SER A 107 -6.16 23.79 6.85
CA SER A 107 -6.27 25.18 6.39
C SER A 107 -5.24 26.09 7.06
N GLN A 108 -4.97 25.88 8.34
CA GLN A 108 -3.93 26.62 9.06
C GLN A 108 -2.54 26.35 8.45
N ILE A 109 -2.26 25.10 8.11
CA ILE A 109 -0.99 24.73 7.48
C ILE A 109 -0.87 25.39 6.10
N VAL A 110 -1.94 25.38 5.32
CA VAL A 110 -1.98 26.04 4.01
C VAL A 110 -1.72 27.54 4.17
N ALA A 111 -2.34 28.16 5.17
CA ALA A 111 -2.14 29.59 5.43
C ALA A 111 -0.69 29.90 5.75
N GLN A 112 -0.03 29.06 6.55
CA GLN A 112 1.39 29.23 6.87
C GLN A 112 2.27 29.05 5.63
N ALA A 113 1.93 28.11 4.76
CA ALA A 113 2.65 27.88 3.51
C ALA A 113 2.51 29.09 2.59
N LYS A 114 1.31 29.64 2.48
CA LYS A 114 1.06 30.85 1.68
C LYS A 114 1.83 32.05 2.20
N ALA A 115 1.85 32.21 3.53
CA ALA A 115 2.61 33.30 4.15
C ALA A 115 4.09 33.21 3.83
N SER A 116 4.67 32.02 3.85
CA SER A 116 6.07 31.80 3.49
C SER A 116 6.36 32.13 2.03
N LEU A 117 5.43 31.84 1.14
CA LEU A 117 5.60 32.08 -0.30
C LEU A 117 5.34 33.54 -0.65
N GLY A 118 4.46 34.20 0.08
CA GLY A 118 4.11 35.58 -0.18
C GLY A 118 5.07 36.60 0.39
N ALA A 119 5.99 36.12 1.20
CA ALA A 119 6.96 37.00 1.88
C ALA A 119 8.10 37.46 0.97
#